data_927fd4d6ec2ba31fdc3ef688ad0a4166
#
_entry.id   927fd4d6ec2ba31fdc3ef688ad0a4166
#
_cell.length_a   1.000
_cell.length_b   1.000
_cell.length_c   1.000
_cell.angle_alpha   90.00
_cell.angle_beta   90.00
_cell.angle_gamma   90.00
#
_symmetry.space_group_name_H-M   'P 1'
#
loop_
_entity.id
_entity.type
_entity.pdbx_description
1 polymer ?
#
loop_
_entity_poly.entity_id
_entity_poly.type
_entity_poly.pdbx_seq_one_letter_code
_entity_poly.pdbx_strand_id
1 'polypeptide(L)'
;VFNGLFLTIVGLAVASPLLRAAGMDGLGQLIFRAYRVTCHQLPERSFYIDGHQVAFCQRDVGVQLGLFLGGVAYAASSGRVRLRNLAVYALIFVMPVALDGFTQLVGLRSSVWPLRLGTGLLFGIGTTLVAYPHFDKAMQDTRRELEERFGPGLAKLRLRG
;
A
#
# COMPACT_ATOMS: atom_id res chain seq x y z
N VAL A 1 -13.10 -0.68 1.63
CA VAL A 1 -12.81 0.48 0.77
C VAL A 1 -11.30 0.61 0.56
N PHE A 2 -10.46 0.70 1.60
CA PHE A 2 -9.01 0.91 1.45
C PHE A 2 -8.28 -0.21 0.69
N ASN A 3 -8.66 -1.48 0.87
CA ASN A 3 -8.04 -2.60 0.17
C ASN A 3 -8.22 -2.50 -1.36
N GLY A 4 -9.39 -2.09 -1.82
CA GLY A 4 -9.63 -1.84 -3.24
C GLY A 4 -8.74 -0.71 -3.78
N LEU A 5 -8.52 0.35 -3.00
CA LEU A 5 -7.65 1.45 -3.38
C LEU A 5 -6.20 0.98 -3.59
N PHE A 6 -5.63 0.21 -2.65
CA PHE A 6 -4.25 -0.29 -2.78
C PHE A 6 -4.08 -1.22 -3.98
N LEU A 7 -5.06 -2.09 -4.22
CA LEU A 7 -5.05 -2.97 -5.39
C LEU A 7 -5.16 -2.17 -6.70
N THR A 8 -6.01 -1.13 -6.73
CA THR A 8 -6.13 -0.24 -7.90
C THR A 8 -4.82 0.51 -8.15
N ILE A 9 -4.19 1.04 -7.11
CA ILE A 9 -2.91 1.75 -7.23
C ILE A 9 -1.83 0.84 -7.84
N VAL A 10 -1.62 -0.36 -7.29
CA VAL A 10 -0.60 -1.27 -7.85
C VAL A 10 -1.01 -1.78 -9.23
N GLY A 11 -2.29 -2.04 -9.44
CA GLY A 11 -2.84 -2.48 -10.73
C GLY A 11 -2.59 -1.45 -11.85
N LEU A 12 -2.83 -0.17 -11.60
CA LEU A 12 -2.55 0.90 -12.55
C LEU A 12 -1.03 1.03 -12.82
N ALA A 13 -0.19 0.86 -11.81
CA ALA A 13 1.26 0.88 -12.01
C ALA A 13 1.74 -0.24 -12.95
N VAL A 14 1.13 -1.44 -12.85
CA VAL A 14 1.39 -2.59 -13.74
C VAL A 14 0.69 -2.43 -15.09
N ALA A 15 -0.47 -1.80 -15.15
CA ALA A 15 -1.18 -1.53 -16.39
C ALA A 15 -0.40 -0.59 -17.32
N SER A 16 0.39 0.33 -16.78
CA SER A 16 1.20 1.28 -17.57
C SER A 16 2.08 0.59 -18.63
N PRO A 17 2.98 -0.37 -18.29
CA PRO A 17 3.77 -1.07 -19.30
C PRO A 17 2.93 -1.97 -20.21
N LEU A 18 1.86 -2.60 -19.72
CA LEU A 18 0.97 -3.44 -20.54
C LEU A 18 0.24 -2.63 -21.60
N LEU A 19 -0.25 -1.44 -21.28
CA LEU A 19 -0.88 -0.53 -22.24
C LEU A 19 0.10 -0.10 -23.33
N ARG A 20 1.36 0.18 -22.96
CA ARG A 20 2.41 0.53 -23.92
C ARG A 20 2.75 -0.64 -24.83
N ALA A 21 2.88 -1.84 -24.28
CA ALA A 21 3.10 -3.05 -25.07
C ALA A 21 1.93 -3.35 -26.03
N ALA A 22 0.69 -2.96 -25.66
CA ALA A 22 -0.49 -3.07 -26.51
C ALA A 22 -0.64 -1.93 -27.55
N GLY A 23 0.34 -1.04 -27.69
CA GLY A 23 0.31 0.08 -28.64
C GLY A 23 -0.46 1.32 -28.16
N MET A 24 -0.92 1.33 -26.91
CA MET A 24 -1.59 2.49 -26.28
C MET A 24 -0.57 3.38 -25.52
N ASP A 25 0.49 3.81 -26.20
CA ASP A 25 1.61 4.54 -25.62
C ASP A 25 1.20 5.81 -24.87
N GLY A 26 0.27 6.59 -25.41
CA GLY A 26 -0.18 7.85 -24.81
C GLY A 26 -0.76 7.65 -23.42
N LEU A 27 -1.69 6.67 -23.25
CA LEU A 27 -2.32 6.37 -21.99
C LEU A 27 -1.33 5.72 -20.99
N GLY A 28 -0.54 4.75 -21.46
CA GLY A 28 0.47 4.11 -20.62
C GLY A 28 1.52 5.11 -20.11
N GLN A 29 1.96 6.04 -20.96
CA GLN A 29 2.89 7.08 -20.57
C GLN A 29 2.29 8.12 -19.63
N LEU A 30 1.01 8.44 -19.78
CA LEU A 30 0.31 9.33 -18.85
C LEU A 30 0.27 8.73 -17.43
N ILE A 31 -0.12 7.46 -17.32
CA ILE A 31 -0.10 6.74 -16.04
C ILE A 31 1.33 6.72 -15.49
N PHE A 32 2.32 6.34 -16.28
CA PHE A 32 3.72 6.31 -15.85
C PHE A 32 4.17 7.66 -15.26
N ARG A 33 3.86 8.76 -15.92
CA ARG A 33 4.22 10.11 -15.45
C ARG A 33 3.48 10.51 -14.18
N ALA A 34 2.22 10.13 -14.02
CA ALA A 34 1.44 10.41 -12.82
C ALA A 34 2.08 9.81 -11.56
N TYR A 35 2.70 8.63 -11.67
CA TYR A 35 3.38 7.98 -10.55
C TYR A 35 4.72 8.62 -10.14
N ARG A 36 5.26 9.55 -10.94
CA ARG A 36 6.47 10.31 -10.56
C ARG A 36 6.31 11.14 -9.29
N VAL A 37 5.09 11.50 -8.94
CA VAL A 37 4.79 12.25 -7.71
C VAL A 37 5.10 11.42 -6.45
N THR A 38 5.00 10.10 -6.54
CA THR A 38 5.14 9.17 -5.41
C THR A 38 6.38 8.30 -5.47
N CYS A 39 6.93 8.06 -6.67
CA CYS A 39 8.07 7.18 -6.88
C CYS A 39 9.11 7.82 -7.83
N HIS A 40 10.39 7.69 -7.50
CA HIS A 40 11.49 8.18 -8.34
C HIS A 40 11.66 7.41 -9.66
N GLN A 41 11.03 6.25 -9.81
CA GLN A 41 11.02 5.42 -11.03
C GLN A 41 12.41 5.11 -11.57
N LEU A 42 13.38 4.83 -10.69
CA LEU A 42 14.73 4.49 -11.10
C LEU A 42 14.73 3.18 -11.89
N PRO A 43 15.28 3.15 -13.12
CA PRO A 43 15.24 1.99 -14.01
C PRO A 43 15.80 0.71 -13.37
N GLU A 44 16.93 0.81 -12.67
CA GLU A 44 17.62 -0.31 -12.01
C GLU A 44 16.89 -0.83 -10.76
N ARG A 45 15.79 -0.17 -10.35
CA ARG A 45 14.97 -0.51 -9.18
C ARG A 45 13.53 -0.83 -9.53
N SER A 46 13.21 -0.95 -10.81
CA SER A 46 11.87 -1.21 -11.30
C SER A 46 11.77 -2.57 -11.98
N PHE A 47 10.56 -3.10 -12.09
CA PHE A 47 10.27 -4.24 -12.94
C PHE A 47 10.01 -3.78 -14.37
N TYR A 48 10.16 -4.70 -15.33
CA TYR A 48 9.89 -4.47 -16.72
C TYR A 48 8.93 -5.52 -17.27
N ILE A 49 8.02 -5.13 -18.14
CA ILE A 49 7.10 -5.98 -18.87
C ILE A 49 7.20 -5.58 -20.34
N ASP A 50 7.56 -6.52 -21.22
CA ASP A 50 7.76 -6.31 -22.65
C ASP A 50 8.65 -5.08 -22.98
N GLY A 51 9.76 -4.92 -22.24
CA GLY A 51 10.68 -3.81 -22.41
C GLY A 51 10.22 -2.47 -21.84
N HIS A 52 9.01 -2.40 -21.29
CA HIS A 52 8.45 -1.20 -20.65
C HIS A 52 8.54 -1.26 -19.14
N GLN A 53 9.00 -0.18 -18.53
CA GLN A 53 9.17 -0.06 -17.08
C GLN A 53 7.81 0.05 -16.36
N VAL A 54 7.63 -0.70 -15.26
CA VAL A 54 6.50 -0.55 -14.33
C VAL A 54 6.58 0.81 -13.64
N ALA A 55 5.44 1.46 -13.43
CA ALA A 55 5.38 2.82 -12.91
C ALA A 55 5.81 2.95 -11.43
N PHE A 56 5.92 1.84 -10.69
CA PHE A 56 6.46 1.77 -9.34
C PHE A 56 7.81 1.07 -9.29
N CYS A 57 8.66 1.46 -8.35
CA CYS A 57 9.85 0.69 -8.01
C CYS A 57 9.45 -0.62 -7.29
N GLN A 58 10.37 -1.59 -7.27
CA GLN A 58 10.17 -2.92 -6.67
C GLN A 58 9.72 -2.85 -5.20
N ARG A 59 10.22 -1.86 -4.43
CA ARG A 59 9.84 -1.66 -3.04
C ARG A 59 8.42 -1.12 -2.91
N ASP A 60 8.04 -0.13 -3.71
CA ASP A 60 6.70 0.45 -3.68
C ASP A 60 5.63 -0.57 -4.09
N VAL A 61 5.93 -1.42 -5.09
CA VAL A 61 5.09 -2.58 -5.43
C VAL A 61 4.90 -3.48 -4.20
N GLY A 62 5.99 -3.80 -3.49
CA GLY A 62 5.93 -4.56 -2.24
C GLY A 62 5.07 -3.89 -1.18
N VAL A 63 5.25 -2.60 -0.94
CA VAL A 63 4.45 -1.83 0.05
C VAL A 63 2.96 -1.89 -0.27
N GLN A 64 2.57 -1.61 -1.52
CA GLN A 64 1.15 -1.61 -1.91
C GLN A 64 0.53 -3.02 -1.80
N LEU A 65 1.24 -4.06 -2.23
CA LEU A 65 0.81 -5.44 -2.05
C LEU A 65 0.72 -5.81 -0.56
N GLY A 66 1.66 -5.35 0.25
CA GLY A 66 1.64 -5.57 1.69
C GLY A 66 0.45 -4.89 2.39
N LEU A 67 0.14 -3.64 2.02
CA LEU A 67 -1.04 -2.92 2.50
C LEU A 67 -2.33 -3.67 2.12
N PHE A 68 -2.42 -4.16 0.89
CA PHE A 68 -3.56 -4.96 0.43
C PHE A 68 -3.69 -6.26 1.21
N LEU A 69 -2.63 -7.07 1.29
CA LEU A 69 -2.66 -8.38 1.97
C LEU A 69 -2.89 -8.25 3.48
N GLY A 70 -2.26 -7.27 4.13
CA GLY A 70 -2.51 -6.97 5.54
C GLY A 70 -3.96 -6.55 5.79
N GLY A 71 -4.54 -5.76 4.89
CA GLY A 71 -5.94 -5.36 4.95
C GLY A 71 -6.92 -6.51 4.72
N VAL A 72 -6.58 -7.45 3.81
CA VAL A 72 -7.36 -8.68 3.61
C VAL A 72 -7.29 -9.56 4.87
N ALA A 73 -6.10 -9.77 5.44
CA ALA A 73 -5.92 -10.54 6.67
C ALA A 73 -6.68 -9.93 7.85
N TYR A 74 -6.65 -8.61 8.00
CA TYR A 74 -7.42 -7.89 9.00
C TYR A 74 -8.92 -8.09 8.82
N ALA A 75 -9.43 -7.92 7.60
CA ALA A 75 -10.85 -8.10 7.29
C ALA A 75 -11.30 -9.56 7.49
N ALA A 76 -10.54 -10.53 6.98
CA ALA A 76 -10.83 -11.96 7.10
C ALA A 76 -10.85 -12.44 8.57
N SER A 77 -10.00 -11.84 9.41
CA SER A 77 -9.97 -12.13 10.85
C SER A 77 -11.02 -11.37 11.67
N SER A 78 -11.91 -10.61 11.02
CA SER A 78 -12.86 -9.72 11.71
C SER A 78 -12.17 -8.77 12.70
N GLY A 79 -11.02 -8.24 12.33
CA GLY A 79 -10.25 -7.32 13.15
C GLY A 79 -9.47 -7.92 14.33
N ARG A 80 -9.41 -9.28 14.43
CA ARG A 80 -8.65 -9.96 15.48
C ARG A 80 -7.13 -9.88 15.26
N VAL A 81 -6.68 -10.00 14.01
CA VAL A 81 -5.27 -9.88 13.64
C VAL A 81 -4.90 -8.40 13.64
N ARG A 82 -4.32 -7.95 14.75
CA ARG A 82 -3.89 -6.56 14.96
C ARG A 82 -2.58 -6.51 15.73
N LEU A 83 -1.77 -5.52 15.42
CA LEU A 83 -0.50 -5.28 16.10
C LEU A 83 -0.67 -4.09 17.06
N ARG A 84 -0.53 -4.35 18.35
CA ARG A 84 -0.71 -3.33 19.41
C ARG A 84 0.60 -2.77 19.92
N ASN A 85 1.69 -3.54 19.79
CA ASN A 85 3.00 -3.16 20.29
C ASN A 85 3.80 -2.44 19.22
N LEU A 86 3.97 -1.13 19.36
CA LEU A 86 4.72 -0.29 18.42
C LEU A 86 6.22 -0.63 18.38
N ALA A 87 6.82 -1.15 19.44
CA ALA A 87 8.21 -1.60 19.41
C ALA A 87 8.38 -2.83 18.54
N VAL A 88 7.44 -3.77 18.61
CA VAL A 88 7.40 -4.95 17.72
C VAL A 88 7.19 -4.51 16.27
N TYR A 89 6.28 -3.55 16.01
CA TYR A 89 6.10 -2.97 14.68
C TYR A 89 7.39 -2.36 14.16
N ALA A 90 8.03 -1.50 14.94
CA ALA A 90 9.28 -0.85 14.55
C ALA A 90 10.38 -1.87 14.24
N LEU A 91 10.56 -2.87 15.11
CA LEU A 91 11.65 -3.85 14.97
C LEU A 91 11.43 -4.81 13.79
N ILE A 92 10.24 -5.35 13.61
CA ILE A 92 9.98 -6.41 12.63
C ILE A 92 9.61 -5.84 11.26
N PHE A 93 8.85 -4.76 11.20
CA PHE A 93 8.28 -4.26 9.95
C PHE A 93 8.96 -2.99 9.43
N VAL A 94 9.41 -2.08 10.30
CA VAL A 94 10.07 -0.84 9.88
C VAL A 94 11.59 -1.01 9.75
N MET A 95 12.24 -1.67 10.70
CA MET A 95 13.69 -1.82 10.72
C MET A 95 14.27 -2.47 9.44
N PRO A 96 13.70 -3.56 8.88
CA PRO A 96 14.23 -4.17 7.67
C PRO A 96 14.21 -3.22 6.46
N VAL A 97 13.11 -2.48 6.25
CA VAL A 97 13.01 -1.52 5.14
C VAL A 97 13.91 -0.30 5.36
N ALA A 98 14.04 0.16 6.61
CA ALA A 98 14.93 1.26 6.96
C ALA A 98 16.39 0.90 6.74
N LEU A 99 16.84 -0.26 7.21
CA LEU A 99 18.21 -0.75 7.02
C LEU A 99 18.51 -0.97 5.53
N ASP A 100 17.60 -1.61 4.78
CA ASP A 100 17.78 -1.81 3.35
C ASP A 100 17.85 -0.48 2.60
N GLY A 101 17.00 0.49 2.93
CA GLY A 101 17.01 1.82 2.33
C GLY A 101 18.24 2.64 2.70
N PHE A 102 18.59 2.67 3.99
CA PHE A 102 19.73 3.44 4.49
C PHE A 102 21.06 2.94 3.93
N THR A 103 21.29 1.61 3.95
CA THR A 103 22.54 1.03 3.43
C THR A 103 22.73 1.29 1.93
N GLN A 104 21.63 1.40 1.15
CA GLN A 104 21.70 1.83 -0.24
C GLN A 104 21.96 3.33 -0.38
N LEU A 105 21.36 4.16 0.48
CA LEU A 105 21.52 5.61 0.42
C LEU A 105 22.96 6.03 0.67
N VAL A 106 23.63 5.38 1.61
CA VAL A 106 25.06 5.65 1.94
C VAL A 106 26.04 4.88 1.05
N GLY A 107 25.55 4.17 0.02
CA GLY A 107 26.40 3.47 -0.95
C GLY A 107 27.12 2.23 -0.42
N LEU A 108 26.75 1.72 0.76
CA LEU A 108 27.40 0.54 1.35
C LEU A 108 27.12 -0.75 0.56
N ARG A 109 25.96 -0.85 -0.11
CA ARG A 109 25.62 -2.00 -0.95
C ARG A 109 24.53 -1.63 -1.96
N SER A 110 24.43 -2.44 -3.04
CA SER A 110 23.25 -2.46 -3.90
C SER A 110 22.26 -3.52 -3.38
N SER A 111 21.00 -3.15 -3.15
CA SER A 111 19.97 -4.10 -2.78
C SER A 111 19.46 -4.83 -4.01
N VAL A 112 19.13 -6.11 -3.86
CA VAL A 112 18.54 -6.96 -4.90
C VAL A 112 17.01 -6.87 -4.86
N TRP A 113 16.36 -7.17 -6.00
CA TRP A 113 14.90 -7.01 -6.13
C TRP A 113 14.08 -7.82 -5.11
N PRO A 114 14.44 -9.09 -4.72
CA PRO A 114 13.65 -9.82 -3.74
C PRO A 114 13.66 -9.17 -2.37
N LEU A 115 14.80 -8.58 -1.99
CA LEU A 115 14.92 -7.89 -0.71
C LEU A 115 14.12 -6.59 -0.69
N ARG A 116 14.14 -5.82 -1.78
CA ARG A 116 13.32 -4.60 -1.92
C ARG A 116 11.82 -4.91 -1.85
N LEU A 117 11.38 -5.92 -2.59
CA LEU A 117 9.99 -6.36 -2.61
C LEU A 117 9.58 -6.91 -1.23
N GLY A 118 10.39 -7.78 -0.64
CA GLY A 118 10.10 -8.42 0.65
C GLY A 118 10.05 -7.42 1.82
N THR A 119 11.02 -6.49 1.90
CA THR A 119 11.01 -5.45 2.94
C THR A 119 9.85 -4.48 2.76
N GLY A 120 9.50 -4.13 1.53
CA GLY A 120 8.31 -3.34 1.21
C GLY A 120 7.02 -4.07 1.64
N LEU A 121 6.90 -5.35 1.30
CA LEU A 121 5.74 -6.18 1.66
C LEU A 121 5.55 -6.27 3.19
N LEU A 122 6.62 -6.56 3.93
CA LEU A 122 6.60 -6.59 5.39
C LEU A 122 6.13 -5.25 5.95
N PHE A 123 6.72 -4.14 5.49
CA PHE A 123 6.35 -2.80 5.94
C PHE A 123 4.86 -2.51 5.68
N GLY A 124 4.34 -2.84 4.49
CA GLY A 124 2.93 -2.65 4.15
C GLY A 124 1.99 -3.45 5.05
N ILE A 125 2.27 -4.75 5.25
CA ILE A 125 1.49 -5.62 6.16
C ILE A 125 1.47 -5.05 7.57
N GLY A 126 2.64 -4.74 8.14
CA GLY A 126 2.74 -4.21 9.49
C GLY A 126 2.00 -2.89 9.66
N THR A 127 2.12 -1.99 8.68
CA THR A 127 1.41 -0.70 8.66
C THR A 127 -0.10 -0.89 8.72
N THR A 128 -0.65 -1.81 7.95
CA THR A 128 -2.10 -2.09 7.96
C THR A 128 -2.56 -2.65 9.30
N LEU A 129 -1.80 -3.59 9.88
CA LEU A 129 -2.13 -4.22 11.16
C LEU A 129 -2.10 -3.24 12.34
N VAL A 130 -1.36 -2.14 12.21
CA VAL A 130 -1.37 -1.02 13.19
C VAL A 130 -2.47 -0.01 12.83
N ALA A 131 -2.58 0.42 11.59
CA ALA A 131 -3.45 1.53 11.20
C ALA A 131 -4.93 1.18 11.22
N TYR A 132 -5.34 0.00 10.71
CA TYR A 132 -6.75 -0.36 10.59
C TYR A 132 -7.52 -0.40 11.92
N PRO A 133 -6.97 -0.95 13.03
CA PRO A 133 -7.64 -0.88 14.32
C PRO A 133 -7.90 0.56 14.80
N HIS A 134 -6.98 1.50 14.46
CA HIS A 134 -7.16 2.91 14.80
C HIS A 134 -8.26 3.56 13.95
N PHE A 135 -8.31 3.25 12.66
CA PHE A 135 -9.39 3.72 11.78
C PHE A 135 -10.75 3.16 12.19
N ASP A 136 -10.84 1.87 12.50
CA ASP A 136 -12.07 1.25 12.98
C ASP A 136 -12.57 1.90 14.27
N LYS A 137 -11.66 2.16 15.22
CA LYS A 137 -12.00 2.85 16.45
C LYS A 137 -12.50 4.27 16.19
N ALA A 138 -11.77 5.05 15.39
CA ALA A 138 -12.17 6.41 15.04
C ALA A 138 -13.54 6.47 14.36
N MET A 139 -13.81 5.53 13.44
CA MET A 139 -15.12 5.43 12.78
C MET A 139 -16.25 5.06 13.75
N GLN A 140 -15.98 4.16 14.70
CA GLN A 140 -16.96 3.80 15.73
C GLN A 140 -17.26 4.97 16.69
N ASP A 141 -16.21 5.69 17.11
CA ASP A 141 -16.35 6.85 17.98
C ASP A 141 -17.15 7.97 17.28
N THR A 142 -16.82 8.28 16.02
CA THR A 142 -17.57 9.23 15.20
C THR A 142 -19.03 8.80 15.02
N ARG A 143 -19.28 7.51 14.79
CA ARG A 143 -20.64 7.00 14.65
C ARG A 143 -21.45 7.16 15.93
N ARG A 144 -20.88 6.86 17.08
CA ARG A 144 -21.52 7.05 18.39
C ARG A 144 -21.88 8.51 18.61
N GLU A 145 -20.94 9.42 18.35
CA GLU A 145 -21.16 10.87 18.50
C GLU A 145 -22.29 11.36 17.59
N LEU A 146 -22.37 10.88 16.35
CA LEU A 146 -23.47 11.21 15.44
C LEU A 146 -24.81 10.62 15.88
N GLU A 147 -24.83 9.40 16.42
CA GLU A 147 -26.03 8.77 16.95
C GLU A 147 -26.52 9.51 18.21
N GLU A 148 -25.63 9.99 19.07
CA GLU A 148 -25.97 10.82 20.24
C GLU A 148 -26.52 12.19 19.85
N ARG A 149 -25.92 12.86 18.87
CA ARG A 149 -26.34 14.21 18.42
C ARG A 149 -27.62 14.22 17.60
N PHE A 150 -27.81 13.24 16.72
CA PHE A 150 -28.88 13.24 15.70
C PHE A 150 -29.91 12.11 15.85
N GLY A 151 -29.77 11.26 16.86
CA GLY A 151 -30.66 10.14 17.13
C GLY A 151 -30.55 8.97 16.12
N PRO A 152 -31.23 7.84 16.38
CA PRO A 152 -31.11 6.59 15.58
C PRO A 152 -31.67 6.69 14.15
N GLY A 153 -32.27 7.84 13.78
CA GLY A 153 -32.88 8.05 12.45
C GLY A 153 -31.87 8.08 11.28
N LEU A 154 -30.65 8.60 11.50
CA LEU A 154 -29.62 8.68 10.46
C LEU A 154 -28.95 7.36 10.15
N ALA A 155 -28.91 6.42 11.10
CA ALA A 155 -28.36 5.08 10.89
C ALA A 155 -29.18 4.27 9.87
N LYS A 156 -30.50 4.51 9.79
CA LYS A 156 -31.40 3.80 8.85
C LYS A 156 -31.31 4.33 7.41
N LEU A 157 -30.87 5.55 7.19
CA LEU A 157 -30.72 6.13 5.83
C LEU A 157 -29.53 5.57 5.07
N ARG A 158 -28.48 5.07 5.75
CA ARG A 158 -27.26 4.50 5.14
C ARG A 158 -27.35 3.04 4.72
N LEU A 159 -28.36 2.30 5.16
CA LEU A 159 -28.55 0.89 4.79
C LEU A 159 -29.45 0.71 3.56
N ARG A 160 -29.90 1.80 2.93
CA ARG A 160 -30.76 1.78 1.74
C ARG A 160 -30.09 2.34 0.47
N GLY A 161 -28.79 2.59 0.49
CA GLY A 161 -27.96 2.96 -0.67
C GLY A 161 -26.87 1.88 -0.90
#